data_8ef1ca4930e97ccc9f1215377621719e
#
_entry.id   8ef1ca4930e97ccc9f1215377621719e
#
_cell.length_a   1.000
_cell.length_b   1.000
_cell.length_c   1.000
_cell.angle_alpha   90.00
_cell.angle_beta   90.00
_cell.angle_gamma   90.00
#
_symmetry.space_group_name_H-M   'P 1'
#
loop_
_entity.id
_entity.type
_entity.pdbx_description
1 polymer ?
#
loop_
_entity_poly.entity_id
_entity_poly.type
_entity_poly.pdbx_seq_one_letter_code
_entity_poly.pdbx_strand_id
1 'polypeptide(L)'
;MKKMLLAALMLLTLPLAAKDKAKKTSGNPILPEFHADPEVLFSNQTGKFYIYSTTDGAAGWGGYYFTVFSSPDLVNWTHEGIMLNLNTDVAWASGNAWAPCIEEVKQKDGTYKYYFYFSGHDTKRNRKSIGVAVADTPTGPFKDLGHPIVYDLPEGVRGGQQIDVDVFTDPVSGKHYLYWGNGYMAGAELNDDMVSLKPGTTTVMTPKGGTLQDYAFREGAYVFYRNGKYYFHWSVDDTGSPNYHVAYGTSTSPLGKIEVPKDPIVLIQNPGKDIYGPAHNSVLQIPGRDEWYIVYHRIHKGYLFPQRMDPGFHRQVCIDRMYFNEDGTIRRVIPTQEGVAPVKKVKKSK
;
A
#
# COMPACT_ATOMS: atom_id res chain seq x y z
N MET A 1 24.45 -17.22 77.30
CA MET A 1 24.62 -16.41 76.12
C MET A 1 23.72 -16.99 75.01
N LYS A 2 22.48 -16.48 74.79
CA LYS A 2 21.53 -16.94 73.78
C LYS A 2 21.73 -16.09 72.48
N LYS A 3 22.07 -16.73 71.34
CA LYS A 3 22.17 -16.08 70.07
C LYS A 3 20.74 -16.05 69.45
N MET A 4 20.20 -14.85 69.23
CA MET A 4 18.99 -14.64 68.43
C MET A 4 19.39 -14.61 66.96
N LEU A 5 18.80 -15.51 66.17
CA LEU A 5 18.83 -15.47 64.71
C LEU A 5 17.69 -14.57 64.22
N LEU A 6 18.04 -13.46 63.54
CA LEU A 6 17.08 -12.61 62.82
C LEU A 6 16.92 -13.19 61.42
N ALA A 7 15.75 -13.70 61.09
CA ALA A 7 15.39 -14.07 59.74
C ALA A 7 14.82 -12.85 59.01
N ALA A 8 15.52 -12.36 57.98
CA ALA A 8 15.06 -11.30 57.11
C ALA A 8 14.12 -11.88 56.07
N LEU A 9 12.83 -11.50 56.12
CA LEU A 9 11.83 -11.84 55.12
C LEU A 9 11.98 -10.88 53.93
N MET A 10 12.55 -11.35 52.81
CA MET A 10 12.56 -10.63 51.53
C MET A 10 11.18 -10.72 50.89
N LEU A 11 10.39 -9.66 50.94
CA LEU A 11 9.19 -9.54 50.10
C LEU A 11 9.62 -9.31 48.65
N LEU A 12 9.46 -10.33 47.78
CA LEU A 12 9.51 -10.16 46.32
C LEU A 12 8.25 -9.44 45.88
N THR A 13 8.37 -8.14 45.59
CA THR A 13 7.33 -7.41 44.85
C THR A 13 7.44 -7.75 43.38
N LEU A 14 6.57 -8.64 42.87
CA LEU A 14 6.38 -8.82 41.43
C LEU A 14 5.81 -7.52 40.84
N PRO A 15 6.39 -7.00 39.76
CA PRO A 15 5.81 -5.85 39.09
C PRO A 15 4.44 -6.25 38.54
N LEU A 16 3.40 -5.58 38.99
CA LEU A 16 2.06 -5.67 38.42
C LEU A 16 2.16 -5.16 36.98
N ALA A 17 2.09 -6.05 35.99
CA ALA A 17 1.99 -5.68 34.60
C ALA A 17 0.74 -4.78 34.42
N ALA A 18 0.95 -3.50 34.17
CA ALA A 18 -0.13 -2.60 33.83
C ALA A 18 -0.83 -3.18 32.59
N LYS A 19 -2.12 -3.53 32.73
CA LYS A 19 -2.94 -3.86 31.58
C LYS A 19 -3.05 -2.59 30.74
N ASP A 20 -2.36 -2.54 29.61
CA ASP A 20 -2.52 -1.48 28.64
C ASP A 20 -4.02 -1.35 28.32
N LYS A 21 -4.56 -0.16 28.55
CA LYS A 21 -5.94 0.12 28.15
C LYS A 21 -6.03 -0.02 26.65
N ALA A 22 -6.93 -0.87 26.17
CA ALA A 22 -7.17 -1.06 24.75
C ALA A 22 -7.35 0.31 24.08
N LYS A 23 -6.61 0.55 22.99
CA LYS A 23 -6.71 1.79 22.22
C LYS A 23 -8.14 1.96 21.71
N LYS A 24 -8.70 3.14 21.81
CA LYS A 24 -10.03 3.46 21.29
C LYS A 24 -10.02 3.64 19.77
N THR A 25 -8.91 4.16 19.24
CA THR A 25 -8.67 4.37 17.80
C THR A 25 -7.20 4.08 17.48
N SER A 26 -6.90 3.92 16.18
CA SER A 26 -5.53 3.69 15.72
C SER A 26 -4.61 4.88 16.02
N GLY A 27 -5.14 6.09 15.96
CA GLY A 27 -4.34 7.28 15.74
C GLY A 27 -3.74 7.29 14.32
N ASN A 28 -3.37 8.46 13.82
CA ASN A 28 -2.58 8.61 12.60
C ASN A 28 -1.32 9.42 12.91
N PRO A 29 -0.11 8.95 12.54
CA PRO A 29 0.19 7.77 11.73
C PRO A 29 0.01 6.45 12.50
N ILE A 30 -0.27 5.36 11.77
CA ILE A 30 -0.51 4.03 12.33
C ILE A 30 0.75 3.17 12.47
N LEU A 31 1.81 3.51 11.73
CA LEU A 31 3.11 2.84 11.80
C LEU A 31 4.15 3.75 12.43
N PRO A 32 5.16 3.21 13.12
CA PRO A 32 6.29 3.98 13.62
C PRO A 32 7.19 4.44 12.47
N GLU A 33 8.07 5.41 12.72
CA GLU A 33 9.07 5.90 11.78
C GLU A 33 8.46 6.44 10.46
N PHE A 34 9.20 6.33 9.35
CA PHE A 34 8.78 6.80 8.03
C PHE A 34 8.52 5.64 7.11
N HIS A 35 7.26 5.57 6.66
CA HIS A 35 6.76 4.59 5.72
C HIS A 35 5.83 5.27 4.73
N ALA A 36 5.85 4.82 3.49
CA ALA A 36 5.06 5.41 2.41
C ALA A 36 4.46 4.35 1.49
N ASP A 37 3.62 4.80 0.57
CA ASP A 37 3.07 3.99 -0.52
C ASP A 37 2.48 2.66 0.02
N PRO A 38 1.56 2.73 1.00
CA PRO A 38 1.13 1.55 1.73
C PRO A 38 0.19 0.67 0.92
N GLU A 39 0.46 -0.63 0.93
CA GLU A 39 -0.47 -1.67 0.51
C GLU A 39 -1.06 -2.38 1.71
N VAL A 40 -2.38 -2.52 1.77
CA VAL A 40 -3.10 -3.20 2.84
C VAL A 40 -3.76 -4.50 2.36
N LEU A 41 -3.49 -5.60 3.06
CA LEU A 41 -4.07 -6.92 2.77
C LEU A 41 -4.80 -7.47 4.00
N PHE A 42 -6.00 -8.06 3.81
CA PHE A 42 -6.55 -9.01 4.75
C PHE A 42 -6.20 -10.43 4.29
N SER A 43 -5.44 -11.16 5.10
CA SER A 43 -5.08 -12.54 4.78
C SER A 43 -6.14 -13.53 5.26
N ASN A 44 -6.73 -14.27 4.33
CA ASN A 44 -7.64 -15.37 4.62
C ASN A 44 -6.93 -16.54 5.31
N GLN A 45 -5.64 -16.74 5.00
CA GLN A 45 -4.83 -17.77 5.65
C GLN A 45 -4.72 -17.51 7.16
N THR A 46 -4.39 -16.29 7.57
CA THR A 46 -4.10 -15.97 8.97
C THR A 46 -5.29 -15.36 9.71
N GLY A 47 -6.19 -14.65 9.00
CA GLY A 47 -7.29 -13.86 9.58
C GLY A 47 -6.81 -12.54 10.19
N LYS A 48 -5.65 -12.03 9.76
CA LYS A 48 -5.06 -10.75 10.15
C LYS A 48 -4.99 -9.79 8.98
N PHE A 49 -4.84 -8.52 9.29
CA PHE A 49 -4.49 -7.46 8.35
C PHE A 49 -2.97 -7.31 8.29
N TYR A 50 -2.46 -6.96 7.11
CA TYR A 50 -1.05 -6.69 6.88
C TYR A 50 -0.89 -5.37 6.14
N ILE A 51 0.19 -4.63 6.43
CA ILE A 51 0.62 -3.47 5.66
C ILE A 51 2.05 -3.72 5.19
N TYR A 52 2.23 -3.51 3.90
CA TYR A 52 3.51 -3.49 3.19
C TYR A 52 3.74 -2.07 2.70
N SER A 53 4.95 -1.56 2.78
CA SER A 53 5.20 -0.17 2.45
C SER A 53 6.62 0.07 1.98
N THR A 54 6.82 1.17 1.27
CA THR A 54 8.15 1.75 1.08
C THR A 54 8.73 2.09 2.44
N THR A 55 9.95 1.64 2.73
CA THR A 55 10.73 2.11 3.87
C THR A 55 11.31 3.47 3.52
N ASP A 56 10.80 4.52 4.15
CA ASP A 56 11.08 5.91 3.84
C ASP A 56 12.15 6.51 4.78
N GLY A 57 12.52 7.77 4.61
CA GLY A 57 13.52 8.48 5.42
C GLY A 57 14.95 8.36 4.92
N ALA A 58 15.22 7.52 3.91
CA ALA A 58 16.54 7.39 3.31
C ALA A 58 16.83 8.53 2.32
N ALA A 59 17.98 9.17 2.45
CA ALA A 59 18.38 10.28 1.59
C ALA A 59 18.35 9.89 0.10
N GLY A 60 17.86 10.80 -0.75
CA GLY A 60 17.80 10.59 -2.19
C GLY A 60 16.86 9.46 -2.63
N TRP A 61 15.84 9.14 -1.83
CA TRP A 61 14.90 8.04 -2.11
C TRP A 61 15.57 6.65 -2.10
N GLY A 62 16.63 6.50 -1.31
CA GLY A 62 17.58 5.38 -1.37
C GLY A 62 17.16 4.12 -0.61
N GLY A 63 15.91 3.95 -0.19
CA GLY A 63 15.43 2.73 0.46
C GLY A 63 15.73 1.47 -0.36
N TYR A 64 16.11 0.38 0.31
CA TYR A 64 16.53 -0.86 -0.37
C TYR A 64 15.90 -2.13 0.19
N TYR A 65 14.98 -2.03 1.15
CA TYR A 65 14.26 -3.16 1.72
C TYR A 65 12.81 -2.83 2.02
N PHE A 66 12.00 -3.86 2.15
CA PHE A 66 10.60 -3.77 2.56
C PHE A 66 10.42 -4.43 3.92
N THR A 67 9.55 -3.82 4.72
CA THR A 67 9.08 -4.37 6.00
C THR A 67 7.61 -4.68 5.92
N VAL A 68 7.14 -5.54 6.83
CA VAL A 68 5.73 -5.87 6.95
C VAL A 68 5.25 -5.69 8.38
N PHE A 69 4.03 -5.18 8.51
CA PHE A 69 3.34 -5.03 9.78
C PHE A 69 2.06 -5.84 9.76
N SER A 70 1.68 -6.46 10.90
CA SER A 70 0.43 -7.18 11.04
C SER A 70 -0.46 -6.58 12.11
N SER A 71 -1.79 -6.71 11.95
CA SER A 71 -2.76 -6.29 12.96
C SER A 71 -3.95 -7.23 13.00
N PRO A 72 -4.51 -7.53 14.18
CA PRO A 72 -5.76 -8.26 14.29
C PRO A 72 -7.00 -7.39 14.04
N ASP A 73 -6.87 -6.04 14.06
CA ASP A 73 -7.99 -5.12 14.20
C ASP A 73 -7.81 -3.73 13.56
N LEU A 74 -6.77 -3.50 12.74
CA LEU A 74 -6.38 -2.22 12.12
C LEU A 74 -5.91 -1.12 13.10
N VAL A 75 -5.79 -1.43 14.38
CA VAL A 75 -5.39 -0.48 15.44
C VAL A 75 -4.08 -0.88 16.09
N ASN A 76 -3.94 -2.16 16.39
CA ASN A 76 -2.78 -2.70 17.10
C ASN A 76 -1.84 -3.36 16.08
N TRP A 77 -0.81 -2.64 15.67
CA TRP A 77 0.15 -3.08 14.66
C TRP A 77 1.41 -3.65 15.29
N THR A 78 1.88 -4.76 14.76
CA THR A 78 3.12 -5.44 15.15
C THR A 78 4.08 -5.41 13.96
N HIS A 79 5.31 -4.97 14.15
CA HIS A 79 6.37 -5.06 13.15
C HIS A 79 6.86 -6.51 13.06
N GLU A 80 6.68 -7.14 11.91
CA GLU A 80 7.05 -8.55 11.67
C GLU A 80 8.49 -8.71 11.13
N GLY A 81 9.15 -7.61 10.76
CA GLY A 81 10.53 -7.60 10.28
C GLY A 81 10.71 -7.24 8.81
N ILE A 82 11.93 -7.38 8.32
CA ILE A 82 12.28 -7.21 6.91
C ILE A 82 11.85 -8.47 6.16
N MET A 83 11.10 -8.31 5.08
CA MET A 83 10.58 -9.41 4.27
C MET A 83 11.32 -9.62 2.94
N LEU A 84 11.90 -8.57 2.38
CA LEU A 84 12.69 -8.60 1.14
C LEU A 84 13.70 -7.44 1.14
N ASN A 85 14.96 -7.75 0.84
CA ASN A 85 16.04 -6.77 0.72
C ASN A 85 16.62 -6.82 -0.69
N LEU A 86 16.47 -5.73 -1.46
CA LEU A 86 16.89 -5.70 -2.87
C LEU A 86 18.39 -5.89 -3.05
N ASN A 87 19.20 -5.55 -2.05
CA ASN A 87 20.66 -5.66 -2.17
C ASN A 87 21.17 -7.08 -1.92
N THR A 88 20.39 -7.94 -1.27
CA THR A 88 20.81 -9.32 -0.93
C THR A 88 19.94 -10.39 -1.54
N ASP A 89 18.65 -10.13 -1.74
CA ASP A 89 17.68 -11.15 -2.09
C ASP A 89 17.24 -11.06 -3.56
N VAL A 90 17.60 -9.97 -4.26
CA VAL A 90 17.17 -9.69 -5.64
C VAL A 90 18.40 -9.51 -6.55
N ALA A 91 18.55 -10.41 -7.52
CA ALA A 91 19.76 -10.44 -8.37
C ALA A 91 19.84 -9.33 -9.42
N TRP A 92 18.72 -8.69 -9.76
CA TRP A 92 18.62 -7.71 -10.85
C TRP A 92 18.47 -6.26 -10.37
N ALA A 93 18.06 -6.05 -9.12
CA ALA A 93 17.79 -4.71 -8.58
C ALA A 93 18.65 -4.40 -7.35
N SER A 94 18.93 -3.12 -7.15
CA SER A 94 19.59 -2.59 -5.96
C SER A 94 19.05 -1.20 -5.65
N GLY A 95 18.54 -1.00 -4.43
CA GLY A 95 17.94 0.27 -4.01
C GLY A 95 16.61 0.60 -4.68
N ASN A 96 16.03 1.71 -4.28
CA ASN A 96 14.71 2.17 -4.70
C ASN A 96 13.62 1.09 -4.53
N ALA A 97 13.61 0.45 -3.35
CA ALA A 97 12.57 -0.46 -2.92
C ALA A 97 11.29 0.34 -2.65
N TRP A 98 10.45 0.53 -3.69
CA TRP A 98 9.32 1.45 -3.65
C TRP A 98 8.01 0.78 -3.99
N ALA A 99 6.94 1.39 -3.44
CA ALA A 99 5.54 1.19 -3.78
C ALA A 99 5.20 -0.28 -4.06
N PRO A 100 5.22 -1.12 -3.02
CA PRO A 100 4.89 -2.53 -3.16
C PRO A 100 3.38 -2.74 -3.23
N CYS A 101 2.97 -3.83 -3.86
CA CYS A 101 1.63 -4.38 -3.70
C CYS A 101 1.70 -5.90 -3.53
N ILE A 102 0.62 -6.51 -3.09
CA ILE A 102 0.58 -7.93 -2.79
C ILE A 102 -0.79 -8.55 -3.06
N GLU A 103 -0.80 -9.78 -3.55
CA GLU A 103 -2.01 -10.57 -3.72
C GLU A 103 -1.89 -11.91 -3.00
N GLU A 104 -2.93 -12.29 -2.23
CA GLU A 104 -3.08 -13.61 -1.64
C GLU A 104 -3.91 -14.49 -2.58
N VAL A 105 -3.35 -15.56 -3.09
CA VAL A 105 -4.05 -16.47 -4.00
C VAL A 105 -4.21 -17.86 -3.37
N LYS A 106 -5.46 -18.29 -3.19
CA LYS A 106 -5.77 -19.66 -2.74
C LYS A 106 -5.50 -20.64 -3.86
N GLN A 107 -4.68 -21.64 -3.60
CA GLN A 107 -4.30 -22.67 -4.55
C GLN A 107 -5.37 -23.77 -4.63
N LYS A 108 -5.33 -24.59 -5.67
CA LYS A 108 -6.28 -25.71 -5.87
C LYS A 108 -6.23 -26.77 -4.77
N ASP A 109 -5.08 -26.94 -4.13
CA ASP A 109 -4.88 -27.84 -3.00
C ASP A 109 -5.31 -27.24 -1.65
N GLY A 110 -5.82 -25.99 -1.65
CA GLY A 110 -6.28 -25.29 -0.46
C GLY A 110 -5.20 -24.50 0.28
N THR A 111 -3.93 -24.59 -0.13
CA THR A 111 -2.84 -23.74 0.37
C THR A 111 -2.94 -22.32 -0.17
N TYR A 112 -2.08 -21.43 0.29
CA TYR A 112 -2.03 -20.05 -0.17
C TYR A 112 -0.65 -19.71 -0.70
N LYS A 113 -0.60 -18.85 -1.72
CA LYS A 113 0.60 -18.19 -2.22
C LYS A 113 0.40 -16.68 -2.12
N TYR A 114 1.50 -15.99 -1.85
CA TYR A 114 1.57 -14.54 -1.78
C TYR A 114 2.49 -14.05 -2.87
N TYR A 115 1.97 -13.20 -3.75
CA TYR A 115 2.70 -12.60 -4.85
C TYR A 115 2.96 -11.14 -4.51
N PHE A 116 4.19 -10.82 -4.18
CA PHE A 116 4.63 -9.49 -3.78
C PHE A 116 5.33 -8.81 -4.94
N TYR A 117 4.69 -7.77 -5.48
CA TYR A 117 5.25 -6.98 -6.58
C TYR A 117 5.87 -5.71 -6.01
N PHE A 118 6.95 -5.25 -6.64
CA PHE A 118 7.72 -4.11 -6.14
C PHE A 118 8.47 -3.39 -7.26
N SER A 119 8.73 -2.11 -7.05
CA SER A 119 9.64 -1.32 -7.88
C SER A 119 11.05 -1.41 -7.35
N GLY A 120 12.04 -1.49 -8.24
CA GLY A 120 13.45 -1.49 -7.90
C GLY A 120 14.31 -0.83 -9.00
N HIS A 121 15.53 -0.40 -8.63
CA HIS A 121 16.49 0.08 -9.61
C HIS A 121 17.15 -1.12 -10.31
N ASP A 122 16.79 -1.35 -11.56
CA ASP A 122 17.40 -2.39 -12.42
C ASP A 122 18.82 -1.97 -12.78
N THR A 123 19.78 -2.69 -12.22
CA THR A 123 21.21 -2.38 -12.37
C THR A 123 21.74 -2.64 -13.78
N LYS A 124 21.13 -3.55 -14.53
CA LYS A 124 21.51 -3.86 -15.91
C LYS A 124 21.01 -2.82 -16.90
N ARG A 125 19.77 -2.34 -16.71
CA ARG A 125 19.11 -1.39 -17.61
C ARG A 125 19.27 0.06 -17.17
N ASN A 126 19.79 0.29 -15.96
CA ASN A 126 19.93 1.60 -15.33
C ASN A 126 18.61 2.41 -15.35
N ARG A 127 17.52 1.75 -14.99
CA ARG A 127 16.17 2.33 -14.92
C ARG A 127 15.35 1.65 -13.83
N LYS A 128 14.15 2.16 -13.58
CA LYS A 128 13.18 1.48 -12.71
C LYS A 128 12.52 0.34 -13.47
N SER A 129 12.34 -0.77 -12.77
CA SER A 129 11.64 -1.95 -13.26
C SER A 129 10.78 -2.54 -12.14
N ILE A 130 9.79 -3.34 -12.50
CA ILE A 130 8.91 -4.02 -11.56
C ILE A 130 9.25 -5.50 -11.54
N GLY A 131 9.48 -6.03 -10.34
CA GLY A 131 9.67 -7.43 -10.07
C GLY A 131 8.54 -8.05 -9.29
N VAL A 132 8.63 -9.36 -9.10
CA VAL A 132 7.73 -10.14 -8.24
C VAL A 132 8.51 -11.16 -7.43
N ALA A 133 8.17 -11.28 -6.16
CA ALA A 133 8.67 -12.31 -5.26
C ALA A 133 7.51 -13.10 -4.67
N VAL A 134 7.70 -14.38 -4.39
CA VAL A 134 6.63 -15.31 -3.99
C VAL A 134 6.95 -15.94 -2.65
N ALA A 135 5.91 -16.08 -1.80
CA ALA A 135 6.00 -16.76 -0.51
C ALA A 135 4.76 -17.62 -0.22
N ASP A 136 4.85 -18.47 0.81
CA ASP A 136 3.75 -19.30 1.32
C ASP A 136 3.04 -18.66 2.53
N THR A 137 3.57 -17.57 3.03
CA THR A 137 3.03 -16.82 4.17
C THR A 137 3.09 -15.31 3.92
N PRO A 138 2.21 -14.51 4.54
CA PRO A 138 2.18 -13.06 4.31
C PRO A 138 3.42 -12.32 4.81
N THR A 139 4.24 -12.94 5.65
CA THR A 139 5.49 -12.38 6.18
C THR A 139 6.75 -12.93 5.51
N GLY A 140 6.58 -13.80 4.51
CA GLY A 140 7.68 -14.43 3.79
C GLY A 140 8.19 -15.72 4.45
N PRO A 141 9.44 -16.18 4.16
CA PRO A 141 10.41 -15.49 3.31
C PRO A 141 9.95 -15.41 1.84
N PHE A 142 10.12 -14.25 1.23
CA PHE A 142 9.80 -14.05 -0.18
C PHE A 142 11.01 -14.40 -1.05
N LYS A 143 10.75 -15.11 -2.14
CA LYS A 143 11.75 -15.48 -3.13
C LYS A 143 11.52 -14.74 -4.43
N ASP A 144 12.47 -13.89 -4.81
CA ASP A 144 12.45 -13.17 -6.09
C ASP A 144 12.50 -14.11 -7.29
N LEU A 145 11.83 -13.71 -8.38
CA LEU A 145 11.81 -14.47 -9.64
C LEU A 145 13.19 -14.52 -10.36
N GLY A 146 14.09 -13.60 -9.99
CA GLY A 146 15.44 -13.49 -10.58
C GLY A 146 15.54 -12.52 -11.76
N HIS A 147 14.43 -11.94 -12.19
CA HIS A 147 14.36 -10.93 -13.25
C HIS A 147 13.10 -10.08 -13.10
N PRO A 148 13.08 -8.82 -13.61
CA PRO A 148 11.88 -8.02 -13.61
C PRO A 148 10.85 -8.56 -14.62
N ILE A 149 9.56 -8.31 -14.35
CA ILE A 149 8.45 -8.66 -15.24
C ILE A 149 7.96 -7.47 -16.07
N VAL A 150 8.22 -6.22 -15.60
CA VAL A 150 7.98 -4.98 -16.35
C VAL A 150 9.26 -4.15 -16.35
N TYR A 151 9.80 -3.86 -17.53
CA TYR A 151 11.05 -3.11 -17.67
C TYR A 151 11.09 -2.16 -18.87
N ASP A 152 10.20 -2.33 -19.85
CA ASP A 152 10.11 -1.46 -21.01
C ASP A 152 8.89 -0.55 -20.92
N LEU A 153 8.98 0.63 -21.55
CA LEU A 153 7.83 1.52 -21.70
C LEU A 153 6.77 0.86 -22.59
N PRO A 154 5.50 1.01 -22.25
CA PRO A 154 4.41 0.58 -23.13
C PRO A 154 4.48 1.28 -24.49
N GLU A 155 3.94 0.63 -25.52
CA GLU A 155 3.88 1.19 -26.86
C GLU A 155 3.25 2.58 -26.86
N GLY A 156 3.83 3.52 -27.57
CA GLY A 156 3.37 4.92 -27.66
C GLY A 156 3.77 5.82 -26.51
N VAL A 157 4.27 5.28 -25.38
CA VAL A 157 4.73 6.07 -24.22
C VAL A 157 6.16 6.57 -24.45
N ARG A 158 6.38 7.86 -24.27
CA ARG A 158 7.69 8.50 -24.41
C ARG A 158 8.11 9.14 -23.07
N GLY A 159 8.76 8.36 -22.20
CA GLY A 159 9.23 8.81 -20.89
C GLY A 159 8.28 8.43 -19.75
N GLY A 160 8.68 8.71 -18.51
CA GLY A 160 8.06 8.20 -17.30
C GLY A 160 8.85 7.01 -16.75
N GLN A 161 8.30 6.33 -15.75
CA GLN A 161 8.98 5.24 -15.06
C GLN A 161 8.03 4.04 -14.88
N GLN A 162 8.61 2.83 -14.87
CA GLN A 162 7.92 1.58 -14.52
C GLN A 162 8.00 1.41 -13.01
N ILE A 163 7.12 2.08 -12.29
CA ILE A 163 6.99 2.03 -10.82
C ILE A 163 5.52 1.97 -10.42
N ASP A 164 5.29 1.85 -9.12
CA ASP A 164 3.98 2.01 -8.48
C ASP A 164 2.99 0.97 -9.01
N VAL A 165 3.36 -0.26 -8.78
CA VAL A 165 2.60 -1.40 -9.26
C VAL A 165 1.41 -1.68 -8.36
N ASP A 166 0.26 -2.00 -8.98
CA ASP A 166 -0.91 -2.56 -8.32
C ASP A 166 -1.32 -3.87 -8.98
N VAL A 167 -1.68 -4.87 -8.19
CA VAL A 167 -2.20 -6.15 -8.65
C VAL A 167 -3.66 -6.30 -8.23
N PHE A 168 -4.49 -6.69 -9.16
CA PHE A 168 -5.92 -6.83 -8.95
C PHE A 168 -6.45 -8.16 -9.48
N THR A 169 -7.09 -8.94 -8.60
CA THR A 169 -7.86 -10.11 -9.01
C THR A 169 -9.31 -9.72 -9.21
N ASP A 170 -9.77 -9.82 -10.44
CA ASP A 170 -11.14 -9.48 -10.80
C ASP A 170 -12.15 -10.50 -10.23
N PRO A 171 -13.02 -10.10 -9.30
CA PRO A 171 -13.98 -11.03 -8.67
C PRO A 171 -15.08 -11.51 -9.64
N VAL A 172 -15.20 -10.89 -10.82
CA VAL A 172 -16.19 -11.26 -11.83
C VAL A 172 -15.67 -12.36 -12.75
N SER A 173 -14.46 -12.21 -13.26
CA SER A 173 -13.86 -13.15 -14.22
C SER A 173 -12.86 -14.13 -13.58
N GLY A 174 -12.36 -13.83 -12.40
CA GLY A 174 -11.27 -14.57 -11.75
C GLY A 174 -9.90 -14.31 -12.37
N LYS A 175 -9.80 -13.42 -13.35
CA LYS A 175 -8.54 -13.05 -14.00
C LYS A 175 -7.74 -12.08 -13.15
N HIS A 176 -6.44 -12.03 -13.38
CA HIS A 176 -5.50 -11.18 -12.67
C HIS A 176 -4.98 -10.07 -13.58
N TYR A 177 -4.85 -8.86 -13.05
CA TYR A 177 -4.40 -7.69 -13.78
C TYR A 177 -3.28 -6.99 -13.00
N LEU A 178 -2.38 -6.37 -13.74
CA LEU A 178 -1.31 -5.54 -13.20
C LEU A 178 -1.46 -4.13 -13.76
N TYR A 179 -1.32 -3.11 -12.89
CA TYR A 179 -1.32 -1.70 -13.27
C TYR A 179 -0.04 -1.06 -12.77
N TRP A 180 0.49 -0.07 -13.51
CA TRP A 180 1.72 0.61 -13.13
C TRP A 180 1.93 1.90 -13.91
N GLY A 181 2.90 2.70 -13.46
CA GLY A 181 3.43 3.81 -14.23
C GLY A 181 3.56 5.11 -13.44
N ASN A 182 4.47 5.95 -13.89
CA ASN A 182 4.65 7.32 -13.45
C ASN A 182 4.60 8.24 -14.66
N GLY A 183 3.68 9.22 -14.63
CA GLY A 183 3.34 10.06 -15.77
C GLY A 183 2.40 9.41 -16.79
N TYR A 184 2.05 8.17 -16.61
CA TYR A 184 1.05 7.40 -17.35
C TYR A 184 0.59 6.23 -16.48
N MET A 185 -0.61 5.73 -16.71
CA MET A 185 -1.06 4.45 -16.20
C MET A 185 -1.09 3.44 -17.35
N ALA A 186 -0.38 2.36 -17.20
CA ALA A 186 -0.54 1.17 -18.03
C ALA A 186 -1.26 0.07 -17.24
N GLY A 187 -1.93 -0.83 -17.97
CA GLY A 187 -2.52 -2.03 -17.41
C GLY A 187 -2.32 -3.22 -18.33
N ALA A 188 -2.24 -4.42 -17.77
CA ALA A 188 -2.15 -5.67 -18.53
C ALA A 188 -2.82 -6.83 -17.77
N GLU A 189 -3.31 -7.85 -18.49
CA GLU A 189 -3.71 -9.13 -17.90
C GLU A 189 -2.45 -9.92 -17.52
N LEU A 190 -2.40 -10.49 -16.31
CA LEU A 190 -1.41 -11.48 -15.92
C LEU A 190 -1.82 -12.86 -16.43
N ASN A 191 -0.86 -13.73 -16.68
CA ASN A 191 -1.13 -15.15 -16.82
C ASN A 191 -1.52 -15.75 -15.45
N ASP A 192 -2.10 -16.94 -15.45
CA ASP A 192 -2.52 -17.65 -14.23
C ASP A 192 -1.35 -17.98 -13.29
N ASP A 193 -0.11 -17.86 -13.77
CA ASP A 193 1.11 -18.03 -12.97
C ASP A 193 1.38 -16.83 -12.04
N MET A 194 0.71 -15.71 -12.22
CA MET A 194 0.87 -14.46 -11.45
C MET A 194 2.27 -13.82 -11.55
N VAL A 195 3.14 -14.34 -12.40
CA VAL A 195 4.54 -13.87 -12.51
C VAL A 195 4.92 -13.45 -13.93
N SER A 196 3.98 -13.44 -14.85
CA SER A 196 4.18 -13.01 -16.23
C SER A 196 2.99 -12.27 -16.81
N LEU A 197 3.26 -11.25 -17.64
CA LEU A 197 2.22 -10.53 -18.37
C LEU A 197 1.73 -11.39 -19.54
N LYS A 198 0.43 -11.37 -19.79
CA LYS A 198 -0.19 -12.01 -20.94
C LYS A 198 0.15 -11.19 -22.20
N PRO A 199 0.77 -11.80 -23.21
CA PRO A 199 1.19 -11.10 -24.42
C PRO A 199 0.01 -10.39 -25.13
N GLY A 200 0.27 -9.16 -25.60
CA GLY A 200 -0.71 -8.37 -26.36
C GLY A 200 -1.85 -7.75 -25.55
N THR A 201 -1.80 -7.82 -24.20
CA THR A 201 -2.83 -7.22 -23.35
C THR A 201 -2.42 -5.87 -22.74
N THR A 202 -1.14 -5.51 -22.81
CA THR A 202 -0.66 -4.22 -22.27
C THR A 202 -1.32 -3.05 -23.02
N THR A 203 -1.92 -2.14 -22.25
CA THR A 203 -2.57 -0.94 -22.77
C THR A 203 -2.26 0.27 -21.90
N VAL A 204 -2.18 1.45 -22.50
CA VAL A 204 -2.09 2.71 -21.78
C VAL A 204 -3.50 3.20 -21.47
N MET A 205 -3.82 3.33 -20.20
CA MET A 205 -5.16 3.66 -19.72
C MET A 205 -5.40 5.15 -19.52
N THR A 206 -4.32 5.92 -19.29
CA THR A 206 -4.40 7.37 -19.14
C THR A 206 -3.43 8.05 -20.10
N PRO A 207 -3.79 9.23 -20.67
CA PRO A 207 -2.83 10.05 -21.38
C PRO A 207 -1.82 10.67 -20.41
N LYS A 208 -0.69 11.13 -20.91
CA LYS A 208 0.30 11.86 -20.14
C LYS A 208 -0.17 13.31 -19.91
N GLY A 209 -0.20 13.73 -18.63
CA GLY A 209 -0.54 15.10 -18.24
C GLY A 209 -2.04 15.40 -18.32
N GLY A 210 -2.40 16.67 -18.52
CA GLY A 210 -3.78 17.12 -18.62
C GLY A 210 -4.36 17.72 -17.33
N THR A 211 -5.67 18.00 -17.36
CA THR A 211 -6.47 18.44 -16.22
C THR A 211 -6.95 17.23 -15.41
N LEU A 212 -7.66 17.45 -14.30
CA LEU A 212 -8.28 16.34 -13.55
C LEU A 212 -9.28 15.56 -14.40
N GLN A 213 -10.00 16.19 -15.32
CA GLN A 213 -10.89 15.53 -16.27
C GLN A 213 -10.14 14.72 -17.35
N ASP A 214 -8.88 15.06 -17.59
CA ASP A 214 -7.94 14.30 -18.42
C ASP A 214 -7.02 13.43 -17.57
N TYR A 215 -7.45 13.07 -16.37
CA TYR A 215 -6.80 12.28 -15.32
C TYR A 215 -5.76 13.06 -14.50
N ALA A 216 -4.97 13.97 -15.04
CA ALA A 216 -3.79 14.58 -14.38
C ALA A 216 -2.94 13.51 -13.66
N PHE A 217 -2.86 12.31 -14.22
CA PHE A 217 -2.23 11.15 -13.63
C PHE A 217 -0.74 11.40 -13.37
N ARG A 218 -0.34 11.28 -12.12
CA ARG A 218 1.08 11.33 -11.74
C ARG A 218 1.64 9.92 -11.55
N GLU A 219 1.05 9.14 -10.62
CA GLU A 219 1.53 7.83 -10.19
C GLU A 219 0.54 7.14 -9.25
N GLY A 220 0.92 6.00 -8.64
CA GLY A 220 0.16 5.36 -7.58
C GLY A 220 -1.18 4.82 -8.04
N ALA A 221 -1.21 4.08 -9.14
CA ALA A 221 -2.41 3.38 -9.60
C ALA A 221 -2.89 2.38 -8.53
N TYR A 222 -4.19 2.33 -8.29
CA TYR A 222 -4.84 1.34 -7.43
C TYR A 222 -6.22 0.99 -7.95
N VAL A 223 -6.57 -0.29 -8.00
CA VAL A 223 -7.83 -0.75 -8.61
C VAL A 223 -8.61 -1.65 -7.65
N PHE A 224 -9.91 -1.40 -7.53
CA PHE A 224 -10.82 -2.28 -6.81
C PHE A 224 -12.19 -2.35 -7.49
N TYR A 225 -12.97 -3.39 -7.15
CA TYR A 225 -14.31 -3.60 -7.68
C TYR A 225 -15.38 -3.39 -6.62
N ARG A 226 -16.47 -2.71 -7.00
CA ARG A 226 -17.65 -2.58 -6.14
C ARG A 226 -18.92 -2.42 -6.99
N ASN A 227 -19.92 -3.26 -6.73
CA ASN A 227 -21.27 -3.15 -7.29
C ASN A 227 -21.31 -2.95 -8.82
N GLY A 228 -20.58 -3.77 -9.59
CA GLY A 228 -20.59 -3.72 -11.05
C GLY A 228 -19.66 -2.69 -11.69
N LYS A 229 -18.87 -1.97 -10.90
CA LYS A 229 -17.92 -0.97 -11.39
C LYS A 229 -16.49 -1.26 -10.89
N TYR A 230 -15.51 -0.99 -11.74
CA TYR A 230 -14.10 -0.96 -11.42
C TYR A 230 -13.73 0.47 -11.08
N TYR A 231 -13.17 0.69 -9.92
CA TYR A 231 -12.71 1.99 -9.43
C TYR A 231 -11.21 2.04 -9.59
N PHE A 232 -10.73 3.09 -10.21
CA PHE A 232 -9.32 3.38 -10.42
C PHE A 232 -8.97 4.60 -9.59
N HIS A 233 -8.07 4.46 -8.64
CA HIS A 233 -7.46 5.55 -7.91
C HIS A 233 -6.10 5.88 -8.50
N TRP A 234 -5.68 7.10 -8.36
CA TRP A 234 -4.32 7.54 -8.68
C TRP A 234 -3.95 8.78 -7.91
N SER A 235 -2.65 9.05 -7.85
CA SER A 235 -2.12 10.26 -7.24
C SER A 235 -1.95 11.36 -8.28
N VAL A 236 -2.24 12.58 -7.87
CA VAL A 236 -2.11 13.82 -8.63
C VAL A 236 -1.10 14.72 -7.94
N ASP A 237 -0.30 15.47 -8.70
CA ASP A 237 0.80 16.31 -8.25
C ASP A 237 2.05 15.45 -7.86
N ASP A 238 3.05 16.04 -7.22
CA ASP A 238 4.30 15.40 -6.82
C ASP A 238 4.25 14.95 -5.36
N THR A 239 4.77 13.76 -5.05
CA THR A 239 4.76 13.20 -3.70
C THR A 239 5.47 14.08 -2.66
N GLY A 240 6.29 15.00 -3.08
CA GLY A 240 6.89 16.03 -2.23
C GLY A 240 6.04 17.29 -2.06
N SER A 241 4.93 17.41 -2.76
CA SER A 241 4.04 18.57 -2.69
C SER A 241 3.03 18.43 -1.54
N PRO A 242 2.75 19.49 -0.78
CA PRO A 242 1.65 19.49 0.19
C PRO A 242 0.28 19.30 -0.48
N ASN A 243 0.18 19.52 -1.80
CA ASN A 243 -1.03 19.34 -2.59
C ASN A 243 -1.16 17.95 -3.21
N TYR A 244 -0.21 17.04 -2.97
CA TYR A 244 -0.31 15.65 -3.41
C TYR A 244 -1.60 15.04 -2.87
N HIS A 245 -2.42 14.45 -3.75
CA HIS A 245 -3.77 13.99 -3.40
C HIS A 245 -4.22 12.82 -4.26
N VAL A 246 -5.31 12.16 -3.86
CA VAL A 246 -5.90 11.03 -4.58
C VAL A 246 -7.10 11.50 -5.39
N ALA A 247 -7.10 11.13 -6.69
CA ALA A 247 -8.24 11.23 -7.58
C ALA A 247 -8.72 9.83 -8.01
N TYR A 248 -9.93 9.75 -8.61
CA TYR A 248 -10.47 8.50 -9.11
C TYR A 248 -11.30 8.65 -10.37
N GLY A 249 -11.48 7.52 -11.04
CA GLY A 249 -12.47 7.31 -12.07
C GLY A 249 -13.03 5.90 -12.02
N THR A 250 -14.00 5.60 -12.87
CA THR A 250 -14.62 4.28 -12.93
C THR A 250 -14.64 3.72 -14.34
N SER A 251 -14.67 2.40 -14.47
CA SER A 251 -14.85 1.69 -15.73
C SER A 251 -15.79 0.53 -15.55
N THR A 252 -16.29 0.00 -16.68
CA THR A 252 -17.09 -1.23 -16.74
C THR A 252 -16.24 -2.49 -16.96
N SER A 253 -14.92 -2.32 -17.15
CA SER A 253 -13.99 -3.44 -17.31
C SER A 253 -12.60 -3.11 -16.80
N PRO A 254 -11.78 -4.11 -16.41
CA PRO A 254 -10.46 -3.91 -15.80
C PRO A 254 -9.47 -3.13 -16.68
N LEU A 255 -9.54 -3.28 -18.00
CA LEU A 255 -8.67 -2.58 -18.95
C LEU A 255 -9.49 -1.62 -19.86
N GLY A 256 -10.67 -1.23 -19.41
CA GLY A 256 -11.55 -0.33 -20.15
C GLY A 256 -11.23 1.14 -19.95
N LYS A 257 -11.88 1.97 -20.75
CA LYS A 257 -11.80 3.42 -20.61
C LYS A 257 -12.27 3.84 -19.22
N ILE A 258 -11.49 4.69 -18.58
CA ILE A 258 -11.81 5.25 -17.26
C ILE A 258 -12.65 6.51 -17.45
N GLU A 259 -13.82 6.55 -16.86
CA GLU A 259 -14.71 7.73 -16.84
C GLU A 259 -14.46 8.51 -15.54
N VAL A 260 -14.03 9.76 -15.67
CA VAL A 260 -13.72 10.65 -14.53
C VAL A 260 -14.99 11.39 -14.12
N PRO A 261 -15.44 11.31 -12.86
CA PRO A 261 -16.61 12.04 -12.40
C PRO A 261 -16.35 13.55 -12.30
N LYS A 262 -17.41 14.33 -12.18
CA LYS A 262 -17.32 15.81 -12.04
C LYS A 262 -16.47 16.24 -10.83
N ASP A 263 -16.58 15.52 -9.72
CA ASP A 263 -15.72 15.68 -8.53
C ASP A 263 -14.92 14.40 -8.32
N PRO A 264 -13.69 14.30 -8.87
CA PRO A 264 -12.90 13.08 -8.81
C PRO A 264 -12.04 12.96 -7.55
N ILE A 265 -12.04 13.94 -6.64
CA ILE A 265 -11.12 13.94 -5.51
C ILE A 265 -11.62 13.01 -4.41
N VAL A 266 -10.83 11.97 -4.13
CA VAL A 266 -11.07 11.04 -3.03
C VAL A 266 -10.54 11.56 -1.71
N LEU A 267 -9.30 12.04 -1.70
CA LEU A 267 -8.56 12.43 -0.51
C LEU A 267 -7.65 13.61 -0.84
N ILE A 268 -7.68 14.64 -0.02
CA ILE A 268 -6.85 15.85 -0.17
C ILE A 268 -6.42 16.36 1.20
N GLN A 269 -5.42 17.23 1.24
CA GLN A 269 -4.90 17.82 2.49
C GLN A 269 -5.99 18.37 3.42
N ASN A 270 -5.69 18.34 4.72
CA ASN A 270 -6.49 18.97 5.77
C ASN A 270 -5.60 19.89 6.62
N PRO A 271 -5.34 21.14 6.16
CA PRO A 271 -4.45 22.06 6.86
C PRO A 271 -4.89 22.38 8.29
N GLY A 272 -6.21 22.37 8.56
CA GLY A 272 -6.76 22.58 9.90
C GLY A 272 -6.41 21.47 10.91
N LYS A 273 -5.85 20.35 10.43
CA LYS A 273 -5.35 19.21 11.21
C LYS A 273 -3.88 18.93 11.00
N ASP A 274 -3.13 19.84 10.35
CA ASP A 274 -1.72 19.65 9.97
C ASP A 274 -1.49 18.38 9.12
N ILE A 275 -2.39 18.09 8.17
CA ILE A 275 -2.27 16.94 7.26
C ILE A 275 -2.06 17.45 5.85
N TYR A 276 -0.92 17.08 5.25
CA TYR A 276 -0.49 17.54 3.94
C TYR A 276 0.02 16.39 3.07
N GLY A 277 -0.20 16.51 1.77
CA GLY A 277 0.22 15.54 0.77
C GLY A 277 -0.32 14.12 1.00
N PRO A 278 -1.61 13.95 1.38
CA PRO A 278 -2.16 12.61 1.60
C PRO A 278 -2.51 11.97 0.26
N ALA A 279 -1.72 10.97 -0.15
CA ALA A 279 -1.99 10.25 -1.40
C ALA A 279 -1.33 8.85 -1.41
N HIS A 280 -1.17 8.29 -2.60
CA HIS A 280 -0.61 6.96 -2.89
C HIS A 280 -1.21 5.92 -1.93
N ASN A 281 -2.44 5.57 -2.21
CA ASN A 281 -3.27 4.79 -1.31
C ASN A 281 -3.50 3.36 -1.79
N SER A 282 -3.84 2.50 -0.84
CA SER A 282 -4.58 1.26 -1.06
C SER A 282 -5.97 1.32 -0.40
N VAL A 283 -6.86 0.42 -0.78
CA VAL A 283 -8.24 0.35 -0.28
C VAL A 283 -8.51 -1.03 0.29
N LEU A 284 -9.08 -1.08 1.47
CA LEU A 284 -9.48 -2.32 2.13
C LEU A 284 -10.99 -2.39 2.28
N GLN A 285 -11.60 -3.43 1.72
CA GLN A 285 -12.94 -3.85 2.10
C GLN A 285 -12.84 -4.94 3.17
N ILE A 286 -13.60 -4.80 4.26
CA ILE A 286 -13.71 -5.86 5.24
C ILE A 286 -14.48 -7.03 4.62
N PRO A 287 -13.94 -8.25 4.59
CA PRO A 287 -14.60 -9.39 3.98
C PRO A 287 -16.03 -9.61 4.48
N GLY A 288 -16.97 -9.72 3.54
CA GLY A 288 -18.38 -9.93 3.82
C GLY A 288 -19.13 -8.73 4.39
N ARG A 289 -18.55 -7.51 4.33
CA ARG A 289 -19.18 -6.26 4.79
C ARG A 289 -19.01 -5.15 3.76
N ASP A 290 -20.00 -4.26 3.65
CA ASP A 290 -19.83 -2.98 2.93
C ASP A 290 -19.17 -1.96 3.87
N GLU A 291 -17.96 -2.29 4.31
CA GLU A 291 -17.16 -1.54 5.26
C GLU A 291 -15.77 -1.33 4.67
N TRP A 292 -15.43 -0.06 4.37
CA TRP A 292 -14.29 0.30 3.55
C TRP A 292 -13.34 1.24 4.29
N TYR A 293 -12.05 1.07 4.01
CA TYR A 293 -10.97 1.88 4.55
C TYR A 293 -10.03 2.29 3.43
N ILE A 294 -9.45 3.47 3.55
CA ILE A 294 -8.36 3.95 2.72
C ILE A 294 -7.10 4.03 3.58
N VAL A 295 -6.03 3.39 3.14
CA VAL A 295 -4.70 3.46 3.75
C VAL A 295 -3.81 4.24 2.81
N TYR A 296 -3.16 5.28 3.30
CA TYR A 296 -2.44 6.26 2.49
C TYR A 296 -1.22 6.77 3.24
N HIS A 297 -0.30 7.45 2.58
CA HIS A 297 0.72 8.20 3.28
C HIS A 297 0.40 9.69 3.33
N ARG A 298 1.00 10.40 4.28
CA ARG A 298 1.07 11.87 4.36
C ARG A 298 2.50 12.33 4.57
N ILE A 299 2.82 13.56 4.24
CA ILE A 299 4.12 14.16 4.55
C ILE A 299 4.20 14.42 6.06
N HIS A 300 5.31 14.06 6.70
CA HIS A 300 5.55 14.43 8.10
C HIS A 300 5.71 15.95 8.23
N LYS A 301 4.97 16.59 9.13
CA LYS A 301 4.88 18.06 9.24
C LYS A 301 6.22 18.77 9.45
N GLY A 302 7.20 18.13 10.08
CA GLY A 302 8.55 18.66 10.29
C GLY A 302 9.39 18.79 9.02
N TYR A 303 8.92 18.21 7.90
CA TYR A 303 9.61 18.24 6.60
C TYR A 303 8.83 19.01 5.53
N LEU A 304 7.79 19.75 5.94
CA LEU A 304 7.06 20.64 5.05
C LEU A 304 7.82 21.95 4.82
N PHE A 305 7.57 22.58 3.65
CA PHE A 305 8.08 23.93 3.37
C PHE A 305 7.55 24.95 4.42
N PRO A 306 8.35 25.91 4.93
CA PRO A 306 9.72 26.22 4.51
C PRO A 306 10.83 25.40 5.20
N GLN A 307 10.51 24.58 6.17
CA GLN A 307 11.48 23.75 6.92
C GLN A 307 11.96 22.52 6.14
N ARG A 308 11.35 22.27 5.01
CA ARG A 308 11.63 21.12 4.18
C ARG A 308 13.07 21.10 3.68
N MET A 309 13.83 20.12 4.14
CA MET A 309 15.21 19.89 3.77
C MET A 309 15.37 18.88 2.63
N ASP A 310 14.29 18.19 2.26
CA ASP A 310 14.28 17.13 1.27
C ASP A 310 12.98 17.13 0.43
N PRO A 311 12.97 16.46 -0.72
CA PRO A 311 11.84 16.45 -1.66
C PRO A 311 10.66 15.53 -1.27
N GLY A 312 10.53 15.09 -0.02
CA GLY A 312 9.34 14.38 0.45
C GLY A 312 9.50 12.89 0.68
N PHE A 313 10.69 12.43 1.09
CA PHE A 313 10.90 11.05 1.53
C PHE A 313 10.86 10.87 3.06
N HIS A 314 10.05 11.70 3.74
CA HIS A 314 9.71 11.55 5.17
C HIS A 314 8.20 11.50 5.31
N ARG A 315 7.62 10.39 4.90
CA ARG A 315 6.18 10.19 4.85
C ARG A 315 5.73 9.22 5.93
N GLN A 316 4.46 9.27 6.29
CA GLN A 316 3.88 8.50 7.38
C GLN A 316 2.58 7.83 6.93
N VAL A 317 2.42 6.55 7.22
CA VAL A 317 1.21 5.79 6.87
C VAL A 317 0.05 6.11 7.80
N CYS A 318 -1.09 6.39 7.21
CA CYS A 318 -2.35 6.73 7.86
C CYS A 318 -3.49 5.83 7.36
N ILE A 319 -4.58 5.77 8.12
CA ILE A 319 -5.80 5.05 7.76
C ILE A 319 -7.03 5.87 8.16
N ASP A 320 -8.02 5.92 7.26
CA ASP A 320 -9.34 6.51 7.54
C ASP A 320 -10.46 5.69 6.90
N ARG A 321 -11.70 5.95 7.32
CA ARG A 321 -12.89 5.33 6.73
C ARG A 321 -13.17 5.91 5.36
N MET A 322 -13.56 5.04 4.41
CA MET A 322 -14.04 5.43 3.08
C MET A 322 -15.52 5.08 2.94
N TYR A 323 -16.28 5.96 2.30
CA TYR A 323 -17.73 5.82 2.12
C TYR A 323 -18.12 6.11 0.67
N PHE A 324 -19.24 5.54 0.27
CA PHE A 324 -19.85 5.75 -1.04
C PHE A 324 -21.20 6.45 -0.92
N ASN A 325 -21.58 7.20 -1.93
CA ASN A 325 -22.93 7.70 -2.13
C ASN A 325 -23.84 6.60 -2.72
N GLU A 326 -25.13 6.81 -2.74
CA GLU A 326 -26.09 5.85 -3.29
C GLU A 326 -25.89 5.58 -4.79
N ASP A 327 -25.41 6.56 -5.54
CA ASP A 327 -25.07 6.45 -6.97
C ASP A 327 -23.74 5.73 -7.24
N GLY A 328 -23.04 5.33 -6.17
CA GLY A 328 -21.75 4.68 -6.22
C GLY A 328 -20.55 5.64 -6.32
N THR A 329 -20.75 6.96 -6.36
CA THR A 329 -19.61 7.89 -6.27
C THR A 329 -18.96 7.82 -4.90
N ILE A 330 -17.63 8.07 -4.84
CA ILE A 330 -16.89 8.08 -3.59
C ILE A 330 -17.17 9.39 -2.85
N ARG A 331 -17.52 9.29 -1.57
CA ARG A 331 -17.59 10.46 -0.69
C ARG A 331 -16.18 10.89 -0.35
N ARG A 332 -15.87 12.17 -0.58
CA ARG A 332 -14.52 12.70 -0.26
C ARG A 332 -14.15 12.36 1.17
N VAL A 333 -13.00 11.71 1.33
CA VAL A 333 -12.43 11.36 2.63
C VAL A 333 -11.80 12.62 3.23
N ILE A 334 -12.13 12.89 4.47
CA ILE A 334 -11.48 13.94 5.26
C ILE A 334 -10.42 13.26 6.13
N PRO A 335 -9.13 13.47 5.83
CA PRO A 335 -8.06 12.82 6.57
C PRO A 335 -8.03 13.30 8.03
N THR A 336 -7.80 12.37 8.97
CA THR A 336 -7.89 12.62 10.41
C THR A 336 -6.58 12.33 11.13
N GLN A 337 -6.42 12.89 12.34
CA GLN A 337 -5.38 12.49 13.28
C GLN A 337 -5.84 11.31 14.14
N GLU A 338 -7.15 11.08 14.22
CA GLU A 338 -7.79 10.08 15.07
C GLU A 338 -7.69 8.66 14.48
N GLY A 339 -7.65 8.54 13.15
CA GLY A 339 -7.66 7.25 12.47
C GLY A 339 -8.99 6.49 12.67
N VAL A 340 -8.91 5.18 12.86
CA VAL A 340 -10.08 4.30 12.88
C VAL A 340 -10.24 3.54 14.19
N ALA A 341 -11.47 3.17 14.53
CA ALA A 341 -11.78 2.28 15.66
C ALA A 341 -11.40 0.82 15.31
N PRO A 342 -11.14 -0.03 16.32
CA PRO A 342 -10.84 -1.43 16.08
C PRO A 342 -11.93 -2.15 15.29
N VAL A 343 -11.52 -2.85 14.23
CA VAL A 343 -12.43 -3.69 13.45
C VAL A 343 -12.77 -4.94 14.25
N LYS A 344 -14.06 -5.26 14.33
CA LYS A 344 -14.50 -6.51 14.95
C LYS A 344 -13.97 -7.69 14.14
N LYS A 345 -13.65 -8.80 14.85
CA LYS A 345 -13.09 -10.03 14.26
C LYS A 345 -13.76 -10.38 12.92
N VAL A 346 -12.95 -10.48 11.89
CA VAL A 346 -13.38 -10.88 10.55
C VAL A 346 -13.44 -12.41 10.50
N LYS A 347 -14.52 -12.95 9.96
CA LYS A 347 -14.59 -14.40 9.67
C LYS A 347 -13.79 -14.66 8.40
N LYS A 348 -12.94 -15.67 8.43
CA LYS A 348 -12.27 -16.17 7.21
C LYS A 348 -13.34 -16.62 6.21
N SER A 349 -13.16 -16.30 4.94
CA SER A 349 -13.96 -16.91 3.87
C SER A 349 -13.68 -18.42 3.85
N LYS A 350 -14.74 -19.21 3.69
CA LYS A 350 -14.62 -20.68 3.61
C LYS A 350 -13.98 -21.11 2.29
#